data_23b5fcf1611a590db76b7b2f3caae33a
#
_entry.id   23b5fcf1611a590db76b7b2f3caae33a
#
_cell.length_a   1.000
_cell.length_b   1.000
_cell.length_c   1.000
_cell.angle_alpha   90.00
_cell.angle_beta   90.00
_cell.angle_gamma   90.00
#
_symmetry.space_group_name_H-M   'P 1'
#
loop_
_entity.id
_entity.type
_entity.pdbx_description
1 polymer ?
#
loop_
_entity_poly.entity_id
_entity_poly.type
_entity_poly.pdbx_seq_one_letter_code
_entity_poly.pdbx_strand_id
1 'polypeptide(L)'
;MKKHLFFTLTLLLLAVWMSSVPFYAETDDGNTVVYLADGGKGDGLTPGSPVGSLTKAYDALDLTKDCTVVLCGKFTQNANFTRTASYTGSVTLTSVYGSTDYRKTNNAVYEVNNKRFYLFGETTFEHMDFNVTGDFMLTIAQHNKITVGEGVTITGSKLSGGTVAKAFSILGGYQDGASTAANTLDTDITVLSGSKIYIVAFARGNKGAPSYTGTAHIKIGGDAEVSTLHLTGVDRNNVAYGKTVAEITDNAAVGAIYGTTQTVTADAFSLTWRSGTIGKFEPVCSATPNASISYTNGTTLHAAAAVRTASNFSAVAEQFDIVACLDHAFGEWTTTTPAGFGTKGEEKRICKNCDVFETREIPALTAKLELGSISAMTDKAGVGTIRMIAKLTTTEEATVTRYGIFVARTDAIGTAKVAEWKATVGTETAFALDLSDIPHSELDTPIYAWAFVEADGVLITLPIAAGVSVNTIIG
;
A
#
# COMPACT_ATOMS: atom_id res chain seq x y z
N MET A 1 -58.90 -18.33 30.97
CA MET A 1 -58.99 -17.01 30.29
C MET A 1 -57.87 -16.02 30.57
N LYS A 2 -57.19 -16.01 31.74
CA LYS A 2 -56.11 -15.03 32.03
C LYS A 2 -54.78 -15.27 31.31
N LYS A 3 -54.45 -16.47 30.86
CA LYS A 3 -53.19 -16.77 30.17
C LYS A 3 -53.15 -16.37 28.68
N HIS A 4 -54.30 -16.35 28.03
CA HIS A 4 -54.38 -15.97 26.59
C HIS A 4 -54.37 -14.44 26.42
N LEU A 5 -54.83 -13.69 27.43
CA LEU A 5 -54.82 -12.23 27.36
C LEU A 5 -53.41 -11.65 27.49
N PHE A 6 -52.52 -12.31 28.26
CA PHE A 6 -51.12 -11.87 28.43
C PHE A 6 -50.29 -12.09 27.17
N PHE A 7 -50.55 -13.19 26.44
CA PHE A 7 -49.81 -13.50 25.21
C PHE A 7 -50.22 -12.56 24.05
N THR A 8 -51.50 -12.19 23.98
CA THR A 8 -51.99 -11.26 22.95
C THR A 8 -51.51 -9.83 23.21
N LEU A 9 -51.39 -9.43 24.46
CA LEU A 9 -50.90 -8.09 24.83
C LEU A 9 -49.40 -7.96 24.57
N THR A 10 -48.59 -9.04 24.80
CA THR A 10 -47.17 -9.06 24.51
C THR A 10 -46.88 -9.05 23.00
N LEU A 11 -47.71 -9.75 22.20
CA LEU A 11 -47.57 -9.71 20.73
C LEU A 11 -47.97 -8.32 20.17
N LEU A 12 -48.97 -7.67 20.74
CA LEU A 12 -49.39 -6.32 20.33
C LEU A 12 -48.34 -5.27 20.70
N LEU A 13 -47.68 -5.41 21.86
CA LEU A 13 -46.59 -4.53 22.27
C LEU A 13 -45.32 -4.73 21.42
N LEU A 14 -45.02 -5.98 20.99
CA LEU A 14 -43.92 -6.22 20.04
C LEU A 14 -44.24 -5.65 18.65
N ALA A 15 -45.52 -5.76 18.18
CA ALA A 15 -45.90 -5.18 16.90
C ALA A 15 -45.88 -3.65 16.90
N VAL A 16 -46.20 -3.01 18.04
CA VAL A 16 -46.14 -1.55 18.18
C VAL A 16 -44.67 -1.07 18.31
N TRP A 17 -43.79 -1.91 18.88
CA TRP A 17 -42.36 -1.58 18.96
C TRP A 17 -41.67 -1.74 17.57
N MET A 18 -42.11 -2.65 16.70
CA MET A 18 -41.60 -2.76 15.35
C MET A 18 -42.14 -1.67 14.40
N SER A 19 -43.26 -1.01 14.74
CA SER A 19 -43.82 0.06 13.91
C SER A 19 -43.37 1.45 14.28
N SER A 20 -42.52 1.62 15.32
CA SER A 20 -42.00 2.91 15.76
C SER A 20 -40.49 3.04 15.57
N VAL A 21 -39.85 2.21 14.73
CA VAL A 21 -38.58 2.58 14.13
C VAL A 21 -38.91 3.77 13.21
N PRO A 22 -38.48 4.99 13.50
CA PRO A 22 -38.63 6.06 12.54
C PRO A 22 -37.94 5.57 11.25
N PHE A 23 -38.72 5.40 10.20
CA PHE A 23 -38.21 5.40 8.87
C PHE A 23 -37.65 6.81 8.72
N TYR A 24 -36.38 6.98 9.04
CA TYR A 24 -35.65 8.11 8.52
C TYR A 24 -35.79 7.95 7.01
N ALA A 25 -36.65 8.77 6.41
CA ALA A 25 -36.51 9.07 5.01
C ALA A 25 -35.04 9.48 4.86
N GLU A 26 -34.23 8.61 4.26
CA GLU A 26 -32.94 9.01 3.77
C GLU A 26 -33.21 10.29 3.00
N THR A 27 -32.72 11.40 3.52
CA THR A 27 -32.59 12.60 2.72
C THR A 27 -31.85 12.15 1.47
N ASP A 28 -32.35 12.53 0.31
CA ASP A 28 -31.82 12.17 -1.01
C ASP A 28 -30.39 12.74 -1.15
N ASP A 29 -29.48 12.18 -0.36
CA ASP A 29 -28.06 12.52 -0.34
C ASP A 29 -27.30 11.90 -1.51
N GLY A 30 -28.04 11.45 -2.55
CA GLY A 30 -27.51 10.81 -3.74
C GLY A 30 -26.73 9.53 -3.44
N ASN A 31 -26.93 8.52 -4.24
CA ASN A 31 -26.24 7.24 -4.03
C ASN A 31 -24.74 7.37 -4.33
N THR A 32 -23.91 6.86 -3.45
CA THR A 32 -22.47 6.75 -3.70
C THR A 32 -22.03 5.38 -4.19
N VAL A 33 -22.93 4.39 -4.15
CA VAL A 33 -22.66 3.01 -4.60
C VAL A 33 -23.79 2.52 -5.50
N VAL A 34 -23.43 1.99 -6.67
CA VAL A 34 -24.41 1.41 -7.63
C VAL A 34 -23.87 0.08 -8.17
N TYR A 35 -24.75 -0.93 -8.20
CA TYR A 35 -24.45 -2.25 -8.75
C TYR A 35 -24.82 -2.36 -10.23
N LEU A 36 -23.91 -2.95 -11.01
CA LEU A 36 -24.00 -3.07 -12.47
C LEU A 36 -23.86 -4.52 -12.92
N ALA A 37 -24.76 -5.01 -13.76
CA ALA A 37 -24.64 -6.29 -14.46
C ALA A 37 -25.53 -6.33 -15.73
N ASP A 38 -25.23 -7.23 -16.68
CA ASP A 38 -26.02 -7.43 -17.89
C ASP A 38 -27.47 -7.77 -17.54
N GLY A 39 -28.40 -7.17 -18.33
CA GLY A 39 -29.82 -7.40 -18.17
C GLY A 39 -30.44 -6.81 -16.91
N GLY A 40 -29.66 -6.08 -16.12
CA GLY A 40 -30.15 -5.41 -14.91
C GLY A 40 -31.29 -4.43 -15.21
N LYS A 41 -32.39 -4.53 -14.45
CA LYS A 41 -33.58 -3.67 -14.58
C LYS A 41 -33.93 -2.98 -13.26
N GLY A 42 -33.07 -3.18 -12.27
CA GLY A 42 -33.26 -2.65 -10.92
C GLY A 42 -32.82 -1.19 -10.78
N ASP A 43 -32.82 -0.75 -9.56
CA ASP A 43 -32.39 0.59 -9.12
C ASP A 43 -30.87 0.72 -8.90
N GLY A 44 -30.17 -0.40 -8.87
CA GLY A 44 -28.73 -0.47 -8.63
C GLY A 44 -28.31 -0.41 -7.16
N LEU A 45 -29.26 -0.37 -6.21
CA LEU A 45 -28.93 -0.19 -4.79
C LEU A 45 -28.45 -1.47 -4.12
N THR A 46 -28.69 -2.63 -4.72
CA THR A 46 -28.26 -3.92 -4.22
C THR A 46 -27.73 -4.82 -5.34
N PRO A 47 -26.89 -5.81 -5.04
CA PRO A 47 -26.42 -6.76 -6.06
C PRO A 47 -27.54 -7.63 -6.64
N GLY A 48 -28.68 -7.77 -5.96
CA GLY A 48 -29.87 -8.46 -6.46
C GLY A 48 -30.76 -7.61 -7.37
N SER A 49 -30.51 -6.29 -7.43
CA SER A 49 -31.29 -5.32 -8.21
C SER A 49 -30.36 -4.39 -9.04
N PRO A 50 -29.42 -4.94 -9.83
CA PRO A 50 -28.45 -4.13 -10.54
C PRO A 50 -29.07 -3.31 -11.66
N VAL A 51 -28.40 -2.23 -12.08
CA VAL A 51 -28.69 -1.55 -13.34
C VAL A 51 -28.02 -2.27 -14.51
N GLY A 52 -28.54 -2.11 -15.73
CA GLY A 52 -28.08 -2.83 -16.92
C GLY A 52 -27.24 -1.98 -17.88
N SER A 53 -26.81 -0.77 -17.50
CA SER A 53 -25.95 0.05 -18.34
C SER A 53 -25.12 1.05 -17.53
N LEU A 54 -23.95 1.41 -18.08
CA LEU A 54 -23.10 2.45 -17.48
C LEU A 54 -23.82 3.79 -17.33
N THR A 55 -24.61 4.18 -18.33
CA THR A 55 -25.37 5.44 -18.26
C THR A 55 -26.29 5.45 -17.05
N LYS A 56 -27.05 4.38 -16.83
CA LYS A 56 -27.93 4.28 -15.66
C LYS A 56 -27.13 4.24 -14.36
N ALA A 57 -25.96 3.58 -14.35
CA ALA A 57 -25.11 3.54 -13.16
C ALA A 57 -24.64 4.94 -12.79
N TYR A 58 -24.13 5.69 -13.75
CA TYR A 58 -23.64 7.05 -13.50
C TYR A 58 -24.77 8.06 -13.23
N ASP A 59 -25.95 7.87 -13.83
CA ASP A 59 -27.11 8.74 -13.57
C ASP A 59 -27.72 8.54 -12.18
N ALA A 60 -27.47 7.38 -11.55
CA ALA A 60 -27.92 7.08 -10.21
C ALA A 60 -26.94 7.53 -9.11
N LEU A 61 -25.72 7.98 -9.47
CA LEU A 61 -24.68 8.39 -8.54
C LEU A 61 -24.71 9.90 -8.27
N ASP A 62 -24.41 10.27 -7.03
CA ASP A 62 -24.06 11.65 -6.67
C ASP A 62 -22.59 11.93 -7.01
N LEU A 63 -22.34 12.33 -8.24
CA LEU A 63 -20.99 12.57 -8.76
C LEU A 63 -20.29 13.82 -8.16
N THR A 64 -20.87 14.46 -7.16
CA THR A 64 -20.18 15.45 -6.33
C THR A 64 -19.36 14.80 -5.21
N LYS A 65 -19.58 13.51 -4.97
CA LYS A 65 -18.91 12.69 -3.97
C LYS A 65 -18.07 11.59 -4.62
N ASP A 66 -17.24 10.95 -3.83
CA ASP A 66 -16.53 9.74 -4.26
C ASP A 66 -17.52 8.58 -4.33
N CYS A 67 -17.60 7.96 -5.50
CA CYS A 67 -18.61 6.99 -5.85
C CYS A 67 -18.00 5.65 -6.27
N THR A 68 -18.78 4.58 -6.14
CA THR A 68 -18.39 3.24 -6.55
C THR A 68 -19.43 2.60 -7.47
N VAL A 69 -18.99 2.12 -8.62
CA VAL A 69 -19.78 1.23 -9.48
C VAL A 69 -19.30 -0.20 -9.25
N VAL A 70 -20.14 -1.03 -8.65
CA VAL A 70 -19.81 -2.42 -8.32
C VAL A 70 -20.29 -3.33 -9.45
N LEU A 71 -19.36 -3.94 -10.16
CA LEU A 71 -19.65 -4.98 -11.15
C LEU A 71 -19.97 -6.27 -10.41
N CYS A 72 -21.25 -6.58 -10.26
CA CYS A 72 -21.73 -7.72 -9.48
C CYS A 72 -22.07 -8.96 -10.32
N GLY A 73 -21.81 -8.95 -11.60
CA GLY A 73 -21.97 -10.04 -12.55
C GLY A 73 -21.30 -9.70 -13.87
N LYS A 74 -21.50 -10.53 -14.89
CA LYS A 74 -21.05 -10.20 -16.25
C LYS A 74 -21.68 -8.89 -16.71
N PHE A 75 -20.90 -8.03 -17.36
CA PHE A 75 -21.39 -6.82 -18.01
C PHE A 75 -20.72 -6.67 -19.38
N THR A 76 -21.52 -6.48 -20.41
CA THR A 76 -21.07 -6.29 -21.79
C THR A 76 -21.31 -4.84 -22.23
N GLN A 77 -20.25 -4.11 -22.51
CA GLN A 77 -20.39 -2.74 -23.03
C GLN A 77 -20.83 -2.77 -24.49
N ASN A 78 -22.12 -2.54 -24.72
CA ASN A 78 -22.75 -2.58 -26.04
C ASN A 78 -22.75 -1.25 -26.77
N ALA A 79 -22.48 -0.13 -26.10
CA ALA A 79 -22.42 1.21 -26.65
C ALA A 79 -21.18 1.95 -26.18
N ASN A 80 -20.77 2.98 -26.93
CA ASN A 80 -19.80 3.93 -26.38
C ASN A 80 -20.41 4.60 -25.16
N PHE A 81 -19.61 4.73 -24.11
CA PHE A 81 -20.01 5.49 -22.93
C PHE A 81 -19.31 6.84 -22.97
N THR A 82 -20.07 7.91 -22.79
CA THR A 82 -19.57 9.27 -22.75
C THR A 82 -20.27 10.00 -21.62
N ARG A 83 -19.50 10.55 -20.71
CA ARG A 83 -19.99 11.50 -19.72
C ARG A 83 -19.46 12.88 -20.11
N THR A 84 -20.33 13.77 -20.54
CA THR A 84 -19.95 15.10 -21.05
C THR A 84 -19.79 16.15 -19.96
N ALA A 85 -20.37 15.92 -18.78
CA ALA A 85 -20.21 16.81 -17.63
C ALA A 85 -19.04 16.33 -16.77
N SER A 86 -18.12 17.24 -16.43
CA SER A 86 -17.14 16.98 -15.38
C SER A 86 -17.86 16.80 -14.05
N TYR A 87 -17.36 15.89 -13.24
CA TYR A 87 -17.78 15.66 -11.87
C TYR A 87 -16.65 16.00 -10.91
N THR A 88 -17.00 16.36 -9.69
CA THR A 88 -16.01 16.83 -8.70
C THR A 88 -15.53 15.71 -7.77
N GLY A 89 -16.32 14.63 -7.62
CA GLY A 89 -15.90 13.42 -6.92
C GLY A 89 -15.14 12.47 -7.83
N SER A 90 -14.65 11.37 -7.29
CA SER A 90 -14.04 10.26 -8.04
C SER A 90 -15.05 9.15 -8.29
N VAL A 91 -14.82 8.32 -9.32
CA VAL A 91 -15.61 7.10 -9.54
C VAL A 91 -14.69 5.89 -9.61
N THR A 92 -14.88 4.96 -8.68
CA THR A 92 -14.22 3.66 -8.69
C THR A 92 -15.12 2.61 -9.31
N LEU A 93 -14.65 1.90 -10.32
CA LEU A 93 -15.28 0.69 -10.85
C LEU A 93 -14.53 -0.51 -10.27
N THR A 94 -15.26 -1.42 -9.63
CA THR A 94 -14.67 -2.58 -8.97
C THR A 94 -15.60 -3.80 -9.02
N SER A 95 -15.04 -5.00 -8.90
CA SER A 95 -15.81 -6.23 -8.69
C SER A 95 -15.68 -6.75 -7.25
N VAL A 96 -15.07 -5.96 -6.36
CA VAL A 96 -14.94 -6.28 -4.94
C VAL A 96 -15.58 -5.16 -4.13
N TYR A 97 -16.57 -5.51 -3.29
CA TYR A 97 -17.21 -4.53 -2.41
C TYR A 97 -17.56 -5.15 -1.06
N GLY A 98 -17.19 -4.49 0.01
CA GLY A 98 -17.24 -5.05 1.36
C GLY A 98 -16.39 -6.33 1.45
N SER A 99 -17.00 -7.42 1.87
CA SER A 99 -16.34 -8.74 1.95
C SER A 99 -16.55 -9.62 0.71
N THR A 100 -17.23 -9.12 -0.33
CA THR A 100 -17.62 -9.93 -1.49
C THR A 100 -16.74 -9.64 -2.71
N ASP A 101 -16.13 -10.68 -3.25
CA ASP A 101 -15.46 -10.66 -4.56
C ASP A 101 -16.39 -11.31 -5.59
N TYR A 102 -17.09 -10.49 -6.36
CA TYR A 102 -18.06 -10.92 -7.37
C TYR A 102 -17.43 -11.65 -8.55
N ARG A 103 -16.12 -11.52 -8.78
CA ARG A 103 -15.40 -12.33 -9.76
C ARG A 103 -15.45 -13.80 -9.39
N LYS A 104 -15.35 -14.10 -8.07
CA LYS A 104 -15.39 -15.47 -7.52
C LYS A 104 -16.80 -16.00 -7.32
N THR A 105 -17.72 -15.14 -6.88
CA THR A 105 -19.07 -15.57 -6.51
C THR A 105 -20.04 -15.56 -7.69
N ASN A 106 -19.90 -14.61 -8.62
CA ASN A 106 -20.86 -14.36 -9.69
C ASN A 106 -20.23 -14.31 -11.08
N ASN A 107 -18.94 -14.69 -11.21
CA ASN A 107 -18.17 -14.58 -12.45
C ASN A 107 -18.23 -13.17 -13.07
N ALA A 108 -18.12 -12.13 -12.22
CA ALA A 108 -18.15 -10.75 -12.68
C ALA A 108 -16.98 -10.49 -13.64
N VAL A 109 -17.29 -10.06 -14.84
CA VAL A 109 -16.35 -9.74 -15.89
C VAL A 109 -16.90 -8.59 -16.75
N TYR A 110 -16.03 -7.65 -17.08
CA TYR A 110 -16.35 -6.54 -17.98
C TYR A 110 -15.93 -6.90 -19.40
N GLU A 111 -16.90 -7.21 -20.26
CA GLU A 111 -16.64 -7.49 -21.68
C GLU A 111 -16.78 -6.24 -22.53
N VAL A 112 -15.85 -6.04 -23.45
CA VAL A 112 -15.89 -4.91 -24.37
C VAL A 112 -15.51 -5.33 -25.80
N ASN A 113 -16.31 -4.85 -26.75
CA ASN A 113 -16.12 -5.13 -28.17
C ASN A 113 -16.17 -3.80 -28.95
N ASN A 114 -15.01 -3.27 -29.33
CA ASN A 114 -14.88 -2.04 -30.13
C ASN A 114 -15.62 -0.84 -29.54
N LYS A 115 -15.56 -0.66 -28.22
CA LYS A 115 -16.25 0.43 -27.54
C LYS A 115 -15.28 1.39 -26.89
N ARG A 116 -15.74 2.59 -26.69
CA ARG A 116 -15.01 3.69 -26.08
C ARG A 116 -15.62 4.05 -24.74
N PHE A 117 -14.76 4.40 -23.83
CA PHE A 117 -15.11 4.86 -22.50
C PHE A 117 -14.50 6.26 -22.33
N TYR A 118 -15.33 7.29 -22.50
CA TYR A 118 -14.92 8.70 -22.38
C TYR A 118 -15.15 9.17 -20.95
N LEU A 119 -14.08 9.56 -20.27
CA LEU A 119 -14.10 9.97 -18.88
C LEU A 119 -13.74 11.45 -18.74
N PHE A 120 -14.53 12.17 -17.97
CA PHE A 120 -14.37 13.60 -17.68
C PHE A 120 -14.11 13.88 -16.19
N GLY A 121 -13.86 12.91 -15.37
CA GLY A 121 -13.56 13.00 -13.97
C GLY A 121 -12.55 11.96 -13.52
N GLU A 122 -12.11 12.02 -12.29
CA GLU A 122 -11.21 11.02 -11.74
C GLU A 122 -11.89 9.64 -11.74
N THR A 123 -11.24 8.66 -12.37
CA THR A 123 -11.80 7.31 -12.49
C THR A 123 -10.74 6.28 -12.18
N THR A 124 -11.10 5.32 -11.33
CA THR A 124 -10.27 4.19 -10.95
C THR A 124 -10.94 2.88 -11.36
N PHE A 125 -10.18 1.98 -11.99
CA PHE A 125 -10.53 0.57 -12.15
C PHE A 125 -9.67 -0.24 -11.18
N GLU A 126 -10.27 -1.05 -10.34
CA GLU A 126 -9.55 -1.91 -9.41
C GLU A 126 -10.28 -3.23 -9.18
N HIS A 127 -9.52 -4.30 -8.93
CA HIS A 127 -10.08 -5.62 -8.66
C HIS A 127 -11.12 -6.07 -9.69
N MET A 128 -10.87 -5.83 -10.97
CA MET A 128 -11.75 -6.13 -12.09
C MET A 128 -11.12 -7.07 -13.11
N ASP A 129 -11.95 -7.91 -13.71
CA ASP A 129 -11.57 -8.70 -14.86
C ASP A 129 -12.15 -8.08 -16.14
N PHE A 130 -11.28 -7.70 -17.06
CA PHE A 130 -11.66 -7.23 -18.39
C PHE A 130 -11.45 -8.31 -19.44
N ASN A 131 -12.40 -8.43 -20.39
CA ASN A 131 -12.28 -9.27 -21.56
C ASN A 131 -12.49 -8.43 -22.84
N VAL A 132 -11.40 -8.18 -23.57
CA VAL A 132 -11.42 -7.42 -24.82
C VAL A 132 -11.72 -8.39 -25.96
N THR A 133 -12.99 -8.49 -26.37
CA THR A 133 -13.45 -9.43 -27.40
C THR A 133 -13.35 -8.88 -28.82
N GLY A 134 -13.30 -7.57 -28.97
CA GLY A 134 -13.17 -6.86 -30.24
C GLY A 134 -11.76 -6.36 -30.54
N ASP A 135 -11.67 -5.40 -31.44
CA ASP A 135 -10.38 -4.84 -31.86
C ASP A 135 -9.80 -3.85 -30.84
N PHE A 136 -10.63 -3.22 -30.01
CA PHE A 136 -10.14 -2.29 -28.98
C PHE A 136 -11.13 -2.10 -27.83
N MET A 137 -10.58 -1.75 -26.70
CA MET A 137 -11.22 -0.98 -25.65
C MET A 137 -10.45 0.34 -25.52
N LEU A 138 -11.07 1.44 -25.85
CA LEU A 138 -10.45 2.76 -25.69
C LEU A 138 -10.97 3.43 -24.44
N THR A 139 -10.10 3.59 -23.48
CA THR A 139 -10.35 4.43 -22.31
C THR A 139 -9.71 5.77 -22.55
N ILE A 140 -10.51 6.81 -22.56
CA ILE A 140 -10.08 8.16 -22.95
C ILE A 140 -10.18 9.07 -21.74
N ALA A 141 -9.04 9.45 -21.20
CA ALA A 141 -8.93 10.39 -20.12
C ALA A 141 -9.00 11.83 -20.69
N GLN A 142 -10.20 12.36 -20.81
CA GLN A 142 -10.37 13.76 -21.21
C GLN A 142 -10.13 14.67 -20.02
N HIS A 143 -8.94 15.27 -19.95
CA HIS A 143 -8.57 16.26 -18.93
C HIS A 143 -8.62 15.73 -17.49
N ASN A 144 -8.35 14.47 -17.28
CA ASN A 144 -8.65 13.85 -16.00
C ASN A 144 -7.63 12.81 -15.57
N LYS A 145 -7.82 12.34 -14.36
CA LYS A 145 -7.04 11.29 -13.76
C LYS A 145 -7.71 9.94 -14.00
N ILE A 146 -6.97 9.02 -14.60
CA ILE A 146 -7.37 7.64 -14.75
C ILE A 146 -6.39 6.71 -14.04
N THR A 147 -6.90 5.78 -13.24
CA THR A 147 -6.10 4.78 -12.55
C THR A 147 -6.57 3.38 -12.92
N VAL A 148 -5.65 2.54 -13.41
CA VAL A 148 -5.79 1.10 -13.42
C VAL A 148 -5.06 0.61 -12.17
N GLY A 149 -5.82 0.42 -11.09
CA GLY A 149 -5.33 0.10 -9.76
C GLY A 149 -4.95 -1.37 -9.61
N GLU A 150 -4.90 -1.84 -8.39
CA GLU A 150 -4.52 -3.21 -8.07
C GLU A 150 -5.57 -4.24 -8.50
N GLY A 151 -5.11 -5.47 -8.75
CA GLY A 151 -5.98 -6.63 -9.01
C GLY A 151 -6.80 -6.55 -10.29
N VAL A 152 -6.43 -5.72 -11.25
CA VAL A 152 -7.04 -5.70 -12.59
C VAL A 152 -6.41 -6.77 -13.47
N THR A 153 -7.25 -7.64 -14.04
CA THR A 153 -6.86 -8.65 -15.03
C THR A 153 -7.41 -8.29 -16.40
N ILE A 154 -6.59 -8.36 -17.43
CA ILE A 154 -7.00 -8.03 -18.80
C ILE A 154 -6.76 -9.25 -19.70
N THR A 155 -7.82 -9.79 -20.29
CA THR A 155 -7.78 -10.90 -21.24
C THR A 155 -8.22 -10.44 -22.63
N GLY A 156 -7.85 -11.19 -23.67
CA GLY A 156 -8.22 -10.88 -25.04
C GLY A 156 -7.45 -9.75 -25.71
N SER A 157 -6.81 -8.87 -24.95
CA SER A 157 -5.98 -7.78 -25.46
C SER A 157 -4.81 -8.34 -26.30
N LYS A 158 -4.64 -7.83 -27.52
CA LYS A 158 -3.58 -8.22 -28.45
C LYS A 158 -3.08 -7.00 -29.20
N LEU A 159 -1.76 -6.86 -29.26
CA LEU A 159 -1.13 -5.92 -30.19
C LEU A 159 -0.83 -6.66 -31.51
N SER A 160 -1.28 -6.11 -32.61
CA SER A 160 -0.99 -6.64 -33.93
C SER A 160 -0.18 -5.61 -34.72
N GLY A 161 1.08 -5.95 -35.04
CA GLY A 161 1.92 -5.16 -35.94
C GLY A 161 2.22 -3.72 -35.48
N GLY A 162 2.26 -3.47 -34.17
CA GLY A 162 2.54 -2.12 -33.62
C GLY A 162 1.37 -1.13 -33.68
N THR A 163 0.20 -1.60 -34.11
CA THR A 163 -1.03 -0.80 -34.13
C THR A 163 -2.02 -1.20 -33.05
N VAL A 164 -2.94 -0.30 -32.70
CA VAL A 164 -3.92 -0.37 -31.60
C VAL A 164 -4.95 -1.50 -31.75
N ALA A 165 -4.76 -2.46 -32.65
CA ALA A 165 -5.73 -3.51 -32.89
C ALA A 165 -5.80 -4.49 -31.69
N LYS A 166 -6.97 -4.60 -31.09
CA LYS A 166 -7.32 -5.50 -29.98
C LYS A 166 -6.63 -5.19 -28.65
N ALA A 167 -6.35 -3.94 -28.35
CA ALA A 167 -5.67 -3.54 -27.14
C ALA A 167 -6.63 -2.90 -26.13
N PHE A 168 -6.37 -3.15 -24.85
CA PHE A 168 -6.84 -2.28 -23.80
C PHE A 168 -6.00 -1.00 -23.85
N SER A 169 -6.60 0.09 -24.32
CA SER A 169 -5.87 1.32 -24.61
C SER A 169 -6.30 2.46 -23.73
N ILE A 170 -5.32 3.18 -23.16
CA ILE A 170 -5.53 4.41 -22.39
C ILE A 170 -4.99 5.57 -23.23
N LEU A 171 -5.82 6.54 -23.50
CA LEU A 171 -5.48 7.71 -24.28
C LEU A 171 -5.67 8.97 -23.45
N GLY A 172 -4.61 9.71 -23.18
CA GLY A 172 -4.64 10.97 -22.46
C GLY A 172 -4.98 12.16 -23.34
N GLY A 173 -5.45 13.25 -22.75
CA GLY A 173 -5.61 14.53 -23.40
C GLY A 173 -6.54 14.57 -24.62
N TYR A 174 -7.49 13.64 -24.73
CA TYR A 174 -8.43 13.61 -25.87
C TYR A 174 -9.43 14.76 -25.79
N GLN A 175 -9.66 15.38 -26.93
CA GLN A 175 -10.71 16.40 -27.09
C GLN A 175 -11.75 15.91 -28.11
N ASP A 176 -13.03 15.97 -27.74
CA ASP A 176 -14.09 15.48 -28.61
C ASP A 176 -14.27 16.37 -29.86
N GLY A 177 -14.39 15.72 -30.90
CA GLY A 177 -14.95 15.83 -32.24
C GLY A 177 -14.87 17.12 -32.99
N ALA A 178 -15.11 18.25 -32.50
CA ALA A 178 -15.31 19.47 -33.29
C ALA A 178 -14.55 20.71 -32.81
N SER A 179 -13.83 20.59 -31.69
CA SER A 179 -13.12 21.76 -31.16
C SER A 179 -11.81 21.97 -31.89
N THR A 180 -11.65 23.17 -32.41
CA THR A 180 -10.38 23.68 -32.96
C THR A 180 -9.51 24.33 -31.88
N ALA A 181 -9.97 24.35 -30.61
CA ALA A 181 -9.23 24.95 -29.52
C ALA A 181 -8.08 24.02 -29.09
N ALA A 182 -6.98 24.62 -28.64
CA ALA A 182 -5.87 23.90 -28.05
C ALA A 182 -6.31 23.20 -26.75
N ASN A 183 -5.85 21.99 -26.54
CA ASN A 183 -6.00 21.31 -25.26
C ASN A 183 -4.87 21.77 -24.33
N THR A 184 -5.21 22.47 -23.26
CA THR A 184 -4.26 23.08 -22.30
C THR A 184 -4.25 22.39 -20.96
N LEU A 185 -5.05 21.34 -20.77
CA LEU A 185 -5.23 20.68 -19.48
C LEU A 185 -4.26 19.51 -19.30
N ASP A 186 -3.84 19.33 -18.07
CA ASP A 186 -3.01 18.20 -17.67
C ASP A 186 -3.83 16.90 -17.61
N THR A 187 -3.17 15.78 -17.81
CA THR A 187 -3.76 14.45 -17.74
C THR A 187 -2.90 13.53 -16.88
N ASP A 188 -3.53 12.82 -15.96
CA ASP A 188 -2.85 11.84 -15.12
C ASP A 188 -3.27 10.42 -15.50
N ILE A 189 -2.31 9.55 -15.78
CA ILE A 189 -2.51 8.14 -16.09
C ILE A 189 -1.67 7.31 -15.12
N THR A 190 -2.32 6.51 -14.27
CA THR A 190 -1.64 5.59 -13.36
C THR A 190 -2.03 4.16 -13.70
N VAL A 191 -1.05 3.25 -13.82
CA VAL A 191 -1.27 1.84 -14.11
C VAL A 191 -0.45 1.00 -13.13
N LEU A 192 -1.13 0.23 -12.27
CA LEU A 192 -0.51 -0.58 -11.21
C LEU A 192 -0.67 -2.10 -11.43
N SER A 193 -1.56 -2.50 -12.32
CA SER A 193 -1.78 -3.91 -12.68
C SER A 193 -2.35 -4.05 -14.09
N GLY A 194 -2.60 -5.29 -14.54
CA GLY A 194 -3.11 -5.59 -15.87
C GLY A 194 -2.00 -5.86 -16.89
N SER A 195 -2.35 -6.57 -17.94
CA SER A 195 -1.40 -6.98 -18.99
C SER A 195 -1.79 -6.50 -20.38
N LYS A 196 -0.79 -6.34 -21.25
CA LYS A 196 -0.95 -5.95 -22.66
C LYS A 196 -1.66 -4.61 -22.85
N ILE A 197 -1.37 -3.65 -21.96
CA ILE A 197 -1.94 -2.31 -22.00
C ILE A 197 -1.18 -1.46 -23.02
N TYR A 198 -1.93 -0.60 -23.71
CA TYR A 198 -1.39 0.36 -24.66
C TYR A 198 -1.69 1.78 -24.15
N ILE A 199 -0.65 2.59 -23.98
CA ILE A 199 -0.78 3.95 -23.47
C ILE A 199 -0.31 4.96 -24.51
N VAL A 200 -1.10 6.01 -24.69
CA VAL A 200 -0.75 7.19 -25.49
C VAL A 200 -0.91 8.42 -24.62
N ALA A 201 0.16 9.15 -24.40
CA ALA A 201 0.15 10.34 -23.54
C ALA A 201 -0.86 11.41 -24.02
N PHE A 202 -0.93 11.61 -25.34
CA PHE A 202 -1.85 12.56 -25.93
C PHE A 202 -2.67 11.90 -27.03
N ALA A 203 -3.89 11.52 -26.67
CA ALA A 203 -4.82 11.03 -27.66
C ALA A 203 -5.19 12.16 -28.62
N ARG A 204 -5.22 11.81 -29.88
CA ARG A 204 -5.62 12.71 -30.88
C ARG A 204 -7.10 13.09 -30.79
N GLY A 205 -7.40 14.37 -30.71
CA GLY A 205 -8.71 14.91 -31.07
C GLY A 205 -9.00 14.74 -32.56
N ASN A 206 -10.24 14.86 -32.96
CA ASN A 206 -10.64 14.79 -34.36
C ASN A 206 -9.84 15.75 -35.25
N LYS A 207 -9.88 15.51 -36.56
CA LYS A 207 -9.23 16.30 -37.60
C LYS A 207 -9.26 17.80 -37.29
N GLY A 208 -8.11 18.36 -36.86
CA GLY A 208 -7.97 19.80 -36.74
C GLY A 208 -7.64 20.32 -35.32
N ALA A 209 -7.50 19.50 -34.31
CA ALA A 209 -7.00 19.97 -33.01
C ALA A 209 -5.57 20.51 -33.17
N PRO A 210 -5.32 21.80 -32.91
CA PRO A 210 -4.08 22.45 -33.32
C PRO A 210 -2.89 22.12 -32.39
N SER A 211 -3.13 21.84 -31.13
CA SER A 211 -2.05 21.57 -30.16
C SER A 211 -2.55 21.01 -28.83
N TYR A 212 -1.64 20.33 -28.13
CA TYR A 212 -1.76 19.95 -26.73
C TYR A 212 -0.66 20.71 -25.98
N THR A 213 -1.03 21.56 -25.04
CA THR A 213 -0.05 22.37 -24.28
C THR A 213 0.02 21.99 -22.81
N GLY A 214 -0.86 21.10 -22.35
CA GLY A 214 -0.83 20.55 -21.00
C GLY A 214 0.28 19.50 -20.80
N THR A 215 0.39 19.02 -19.59
CA THR A 215 1.32 17.96 -19.21
C THR A 215 0.59 16.62 -19.06
N ALA A 216 1.12 15.58 -19.66
CA ALA A 216 0.69 14.20 -19.40
C ALA A 216 1.60 13.59 -18.33
N HIS A 217 1.04 13.31 -17.17
CA HIS A 217 1.70 12.58 -16.09
C HIS A 217 1.35 11.10 -16.21
N ILE A 218 2.36 10.23 -16.33
CA ILE A 218 2.16 8.79 -16.51
C ILE A 218 2.95 8.05 -15.46
N LYS A 219 2.28 7.27 -14.63
CA LYS A 219 2.91 6.38 -13.66
C LYS A 219 2.57 4.93 -13.98
N ILE A 220 3.61 4.09 -14.14
CA ILE A 220 3.50 2.65 -14.36
C ILE A 220 4.23 1.97 -13.21
N GLY A 221 3.52 1.18 -12.41
CA GLY A 221 4.04 0.55 -11.20
C GLY A 221 3.39 -0.78 -10.92
N GLY A 222 3.57 -1.31 -9.71
CA GLY A 222 3.06 -2.61 -9.30
C GLY A 222 3.53 -3.73 -10.22
N ASP A 223 2.62 -4.59 -10.64
CA ASP A 223 2.87 -5.69 -11.59
C ASP A 223 2.31 -5.40 -13.00
N ALA A 224 2.19 -4.13 -13.37
CA ALA A 224 1.61 -3.73 -14.65
C ALA A 224 2.47 -4.16 -15.85
N GLU A 225 1.83 -4.72 -16.87
CA GLU A 225 2.48 -5.05 -18.15
C GLU A 225 1.95 -4.11 -19.24
N VAL A 226 2.68 -3.05 -19.52
CA VAL A 226 2.39 -2.12 -20.60
C VAL A 226 3.13 -2.56 -21.85
N SER A 227 2.41 -2.98 -22.86
CA SER A 227 3.04 -3.41 -24.12
C SER A 227 3.70 -2.25 -24.86
N THR A 228 3.05 -1.07 -24.80
CA THR A 228 3.53 0.11 -25.52
C THR A 228 3.14 1.39 -24.80
N LEU A 229 4.09 2.28 -24.61
CA LEU A 229 3.92 3.64 -24.15
C LEU A 229 4.35 4.61 -25.25
N HIS A 230 3.43 5.44 -25.73
CA HIS A 230 3.73 6.59 -26.58
C HIS A 230 3.79 7.86 -25.75
N LEU A 231 4.94 8.54 -25.75
CA LEU A 231 5.16 9.79 -25.02
C LEU A 231 4.48 11.00 -25.67
N THR A 232 3.96 10.83 -26.88
CA THR A 232 3.12 11.83 -27.58
C THR A 232 1.89 11.15 -28.18
N GLY A 233 1.14 11.85 -29.00
CA GLY A 233 0.08 11.26 -29.82
C GLY A 233 0.63 10.37 -30.92
N VAL A 234 -0.14 9.37 -31.31
CA VAL A 234 0.11 8.56 -32.49
C VAL A 234 -0.61 9.17 -33.70
N ASP A 235 0.07 9.23 -34.80
CA ASP A 235 -0.49 9.65 -36.10
C ASP A 235 -0.92 11.11 -36.25
N ARG A 236 -0.08 12.03 -36.60
CA ARG A 236 -0.38 13.00 -37.68
C ARG A 236 0.55 14.19 -37.70
N ASN A 237 0.76 14.65 -38.90
CA ASN A 237 1.55 15.80 -39.22
C ASN A 237 0.93 17.08 -38.62
N ASN A 238 1.76 17.96 -38.10
CA ASN A 238 1.44 19.32 -37.68
C ASN A 238 0.64 19.49 -36.37
N VAL A 239 0.75 18.58 -35.45
CA VAL A 239 0.23 18.75 -34.08
C VAL A 239 1.40 19.01 -33.16
N ALA A 240 1.35 20.12 -32.41
CA ALA A 240 2.28 20.36 -31.31
C ALA A 240 1.81 19.62 -30.06
N TYR A 241 2.74 19.01 -29.35
CA TYR A 241 2.47 18.32 -28.09
C TYR A 241 3.14 19.04 -26.93
N GLY A 242 2.47 19.02 -25.77
CA GLY A 242 3.00 19.49 -24.51
C GLY A 242 4.03 18.56 -23.90
N LYS A 243 4.14 18.61 -22.60
CA LYS A 243 5.14 17.84 -21.84
C LYS A 243 4.58 16.49 -21.43
N THR A 244 5.41 15.45 -21.48
CA THR A 244 5.13 14.14 -20.87
C THR A 244 6.12 13.85 -19.77
N VAL A 245 5.60 13.57 -18.56
CA VAL A 245 6.37 13.14 -17.40
C VAL A 245 5.96 11.70 -17.10
N ALA A 246 6.87 10.77 -17.31
CA ALA A 246 6.61 9.35 -17.09
C ALA A 246 7.47 8.81 -15.94
N GLU A 247 6.90 7.97 -15.11
CA GLU A 247 7.58 7.23 -14.04
C GLU A 247 7.30 5.74 -14.16
N ILE A 248 8.35 4.91 -14.05
CA ILE A 248 8.26 3.46 -14.04
C ILE A 248 8.87 2.95 -12.75
N THR A 249 8.09 2.17 -11.99
CA THR A 249 8.46 1.70 -10.64
C THR A 249 8.10 0.22 -10.46
N ASP A 250 8.49 -0.33 -9.32
CA ASP A 250 8.12 -1.67 -8.85
C ASP A 250 8.54 -2.79 -9.82
N ASN A 251 7.66 -3.74 -10.08
CA ASN A 251 7.88 -4.84 -11.01
C ASN A 251 7.32 -4.57 -12.42
N ALA A 252 6.94 -3.33 -12.70
CA ALA A 252 6.30 -2.97 -13.96
C ALA A 252 7.15 -3.37 -15.18
N ALA A 253 6.49 -3.86 -16.22
CA ALA A 253 7.13 -4.23 -17.48
C ALA A 253 6.58 -3.38 -18.63
N VAL A 254 7.45 -2.61 -19.29
CA VAL A 254 7.11 -1.82 -20.46
C VAL A 254 7.80 -2.41 -21.69
N GLY A 255 7.03 -2.94 -22.61
CA GLY A 255 7.57 -3.60 -23.81
C GLY A 255 8.30 -2.65 -24.74
N ALA A 256 7.70 -1.48 -25.02
CA ALA A 256 8.33 -0.45 -25.84
C ALA A 256 7.88 0.95 -25.43
N ILE A 257 8.83 1.89 -25.45
CA ILE A 257 8.56 3.33 -25.31
C ILE A 257 8.88 4.00 -26.64
N TYR A 258 7.90 4.75 -27.13
CA TYR A 258 8.01 5.52 -28.37
C TYR A 258 7.97 7.02 -28.08
N GLY A 259 8.90 7.76 -28.64
CA GLY A 259 8.89 9.21 -28.66
C GLY A 259 7.94 9.79 -29.70
N THR A 260 8.39 10.76 -30.46
CA THR A 260 7.53 11.47 -31.43
C THR A 260 8.21 11.69 -32.76
N THR A 261 7.38 11.78 -33.80
CA THR A 261 7.79 12.32 -35.12
C THR A 261 7.34 13.76 -35.30
N GLN A 262 6.66 14.32 -34.30
CA GLN A 262 6.02 15.62 -34.35
C GLN A 262 6.87 16.70 -33.64
N THR A 263 6.50 17.94 -33.86
CA THR A 263 7.13 19.06 -33.15
C THR A 263 6.78 19.00 -31.66
N VAL A 264 7.79 19.05 -30.83
CA VAL A 264 7.67 19.12 -29.37
C VAL A 264 8.48 20.31 -28.84
N THR A 265 8.16 20.72 -27.62
CA THR A 265 8.94 21.77 -26.92
C THR A 265 10.26 21.23 -26.43
N ALA A 266 11.20 22.12 -26.11
CA ALA A 266 12.32 21.76 -25.24
C ALA A 266 11.73 21.14 -23.95
N ASP A 267 12.39 20.18 -23.37
CA ASP A 267 11.94 19.45 -22.16
C ASP A 267 10.60 18.69 -22.35
N ALA A 268 10.28 18.29 -23.58
CA ALA A 268 9.04 17.60 -23.89
C ALA A 268 8.87 16.27 -23.15
N PHE A 269 9.96 15.60 -22.82
CA PHE A 269 9.90 14.30 -22.16
C PHE A 269 10.77 14.28 -20.91
N SER A 270 10.22 13.78 -19.83
CA SER A 270 10.92 13.38 -18.63
C SER A 270 10.53 11.94 -18.30
N LEU A 271 11.51 11.05 -18.23
CA LEU A 271 11.30 9.66 -17.86
C LEU A 271 12.14 9.33 -16.65
N THR A 272 11.45 9.02 -15.55
CA THR A 272 12.06 8.48 -14.34
C THR A 272 11.84 6.98 -14.31
N TRP A 273 12.93 6.22 -14.38
CA TRP A 273 12.88 4.78 -14.31
C TRP A 273 13.59 4.30 -13.05
N ARG A 274 12.82 3.91 -12.04
CA ARG A 274 13.35 3.51 -10.73
C ARG A 274 13.59 2.01 -10.63
N SER A 275 12.69 1.23 -11.22
CA SER A 275 12.74 -0.25 -11.20
C SER A 275 11.85 -0.81 -12.31
N GLY A 276 11.71 -2.14 -12.38
CA GLY A 276 10.97 -2.79 -13.46
C GLY A 276 11.81 -2.98 -14.73
N THR A 277 11.16 -3.23 -15.85
CA THR A 277 11.83 -3.53 -17.13
C THR A 277 11.31 -2.68 -18.28
N ILE A 278 12.21 -2.27 -19.17
CA ILE A 278 11.87 -1.66 -20.44
C ILE A 278 12.52 -2.49 -21.56
N GLY A 279 11.71 -3.03 -22.46
CA GLY A 279 12.20 -3.88 -23.54
C GLY A 279 12.86 -3.11 -24.67
N LYS A 280 12.29 -1.95 -25.03
CA LYS A 280 12.76 -1.18 -26.18
C LYS A 280 12.49 0.32 -26.01
N PHE A 281 13.47 1.14 -26.45
CA PHE A 281 13.27 2.57 -26.65
C PHE A 281 13.30 2.89 -28.13
N GLU A 282 12.28 3.60 -28.60
CA GLU A 282 12.27 4.21 -29.93
C GLU A 282 11.89 5.69 -29.77
N PRO A 283 12.86 6.60 -29.61
CA PRO A 283 12.59 8.01 -29.37
C PRO A 283 11.86 8.66 -30.53
N VAL A 284 11.91 8.03 -31.70
CA VAL A 284 11.27 8.51 -32.94
C VAL A 284 10.50 7.37 -33.59
N CYS A 285 9.22 7.61 -33.89
CA CYS A 285 8.35 6.60 -34.52
C CYS A 285 8.43 6.58 -36.06
N SER A 286 9.22 7.45 -36.69
CA SER A 286 9.40 7.48 -38.16
C SER A 286 10.82 7.80 -38.61
N ALA A 287 11.08 7.61 -39.90
CA ALA A 287 12.38 7.79 -40.52
C ALA A 287 12.86 9.26 -40.62
N THR A 288 12.04 10.24 -40.27
CA THR A 288 12.41 11.67 -40.29
C THR A 288 12.27 12.26 -38.90
N PRO A 289 13.36 12.27 -38.09
CA PRO A 289 13.32 12.88 -36.79
C PRO A 289 13.20 14.40 -36.90
N ASN A 290 12.24 15.01 -36.17
CA ASN A 290 12.31 16.43 -35.89
C ASN A 290 13.42 16.66 -34.86
N ALA A 291 14.43 17.38 -35.26
CA ALA A 291 15.73 17.47 -34.62
C ALA A 291 15.79 18.29 -33.32
N SER A 292 14.67 18.64 -32.71
CA SER A 292 14.67 19.56 -31.58
C SER A 292 14.07 18.98 -30.31
N ILE A 293 14.41 17.75 -29.98
CA ILE A 293 14.13 17.24 -28.65
C ILE A 293 15.34 17.60 -27.81
N SER A 294 15.24 18.61 -26.97
CA SER A 294 16.27 18.92 -25.99
C SER A 294 15.97 18.16 -24.70
N TYR A 295 16.97 17.49 -24.20
CA TYR A 295 16.93 16.72 -22.98
C TYR A 295 17.74 17.46 -21.93
N THR A 296 17.17 17.67 -20.77
CA THR A 296 17.97 17.97 -19.59
C THR A 296 18.57 16.68 -19.10
N ASN A 297 19.82 16.47 -19.40
CA ASN A 297 20.61 15.37 -18.89
C ASN A 297 20.86 15.59 -17.40
N GLY A 298 19.89 15.22 -16.57
CA GLY A 298 20.02 15.23 -15.13
C GLY A 298 20.75 14.00 -14.66
N THR A 299 22.06 14.10 -14.59
CA THR A 299 22.92 13.32 -13.71
C THR A 299 22.66 11.82 -13.55
N THR A 300 23.56 11.04 -14.08
CA THR A 300 23.89 9.66 -13.73
C THR A 300 22.82 8.61 -14.00
N LEU A 301 22.86 8.13 -15.20
CA LEU A 301 22.14 6.98 -15.65
C LEU A 301 22.64 5.71 -14.95
N HIS A 302 21.90 5.19 -14.00
CA HIS A 302 22.11 3.86 -13.44
C HIS A 302 21.12 2.87 -14.08
N ALA A 303 21.41 2.53 -15.32
CA ALA A 303 20.60 1.52 -16.02
C ALA A 303 21.09 0.12 -15.66
N ALA A 304 20.15 -0.76 -15.26
CA ALA A 304 20.45 -2.18 -15.11
C ALA A 304 20.89 -2.83 -16.42
N ALA A 305 21.47 -4.00 -16.27
CA ALA A 305 21.90 -4.82 -17.38
C ALA A 305 20.82 -5.04 -18.46
N ALA A 306 19.55 -5.21 -18.06
CA ALA A 306 18.42 -5.40 -18.98
C ALA A 306 18.16 -4.18 -19.89
N VAL A 307 18.38 -2.97 -19.39
CA VAL A 307 18.26 -1.73 -20.19
C VAL A 307 19.45 -1.52 -21.08
N ARG A 308 20.63 -1.81 -20.57
CA ARG A 308 21.87 -1.73 -21.36
C ARG A 308 21.85 -2.69 -22.56
N THR A 309 21.02 -3.71 -22.52
CA THR A 309 20.81 -4.65 -23.64
C THR A 309 19.69 -4.23 -24.59
N ALA A 310 18.88 -3.20 -24.27
CA ALA A 310 17.93 -2.65 -25.24
C ALA A 310 18.70 -2.17 -26.46
N SER A 311 18.30 -2.64 -27.64
CA SER A 311 19.07 -2.55 -28.90
C SER A 311 19.41 -1.13 -29.35
N ASN A 312 18.80 -0.11 -28.76
CA ASN A 312 18.98 1.30 -29.09
C ASN A 312 19.29 2.18 -27.88
N PHE A 313 19.64 1.57 -26.76
CA PHE A 313 19.85 2.29 -25.49
C PHE A 313 20.89 3.43 -25.61
N SER A 314 22.01 3.18 -26.24
CA SER A 314 23.07 4.18 -26.40
C SER A 314 22.62 5.41 -27.19
N ALA A 315 21.72 5.25 -28.16
CA ALA A 315 21.19 6.35 -28.97
C ALA A 315 20.14 7.16 -28.21
N VAL A 316 19.57 6.60 -27.15
CA VAL A 316 18.45 7.18 -26.39
C VAL A 316 18.93 7.80 -25.10
N ALA A 317 19.98 7.27 -24.48
CA ALA A 317 20.47 7.69 -23.18
C ALA A 317 20.87 9.16 -23.12
N GLU A 318 21.34 9.73 -24.22
CA GLU A 318 21.65 11.16 -24.34
C GLU A 318 20.42 12.02 -24.56
N GLN A 319 19.30 11.39 -24.78
CA GLN A 319 18.06 12.04 -25.23
C GLN A 319 16.95 12.09 -24.18
N PHE A 320 17.05 11.37 -23.10
CA PHE A 320 16.05 11.36 -22.04
C PHE A 320 16.70 11.63 -20.68
N ASP A 321 16.01 12.34 -19.84
CA ASP A 321 16.33 12.40 -18.43
C ASP A 321 15.89 11.06 -17.79
N ILE A 322 16.70 10.02 -18.02
CA ILE A 322 16.42 8.68 -17.55
C ILE A 322 17.13 8.49 -16.22
N VAL A 323 16.36 8.44 -15.14
CA VAL A 323 16.85 7.97 -13.85
C VAL A 323 16.46 6.50 -13.73
N ALA A 324 17.39 5.62 -14.07
CA ALA A 324 17.19 4.18 -13.90
C ALA A 324 18.18 3.65 -12.87
N CYS A 325 17.68 2.90 -11.92
CA CYS A 325 18.50 2.24 -10.91
C CYS A 325 18.01 0.81 -10.71
N LEU A 326 18.60 -0.14 -11.42
CA LEU A 326 18.29 -1.56 -11.25
C LEU A 326 19.40 -2.31 -10.49
N ASP A 327 20.63 -1.80 -10.51
CA ASP A 327 21.69 -2.21 -9.58
C ASP A 327 21.73 -1.17 -8.46
N HIS A 328 20.93 -1.38 -7.43
CA HIS A 328 20.83 -0.43 -6.34
C HIS A 328 22.15 -0.34 -5.56
N ALA A 329 22.78 0.83 -5.59
CA ALA A 329 23.90 1.16 -4.72
C ALA A 329 23.38 1.69 -3.39
N PHE A 330 22.98 0.79 -2.50
CA PHE A 330 22.47 1.20 -1.19
C PHE A 330 23.54 1.92 -0.36
N GLY A 331 23.11 2.92 0.38
CA GLY A 331 23.92 3.57 1.41
C GLY A 331 24.07 2.70 2.66
N GLU A 332 24.61 3.29 3.71
CA GLU A 332 24.69 2.65 5.02
C GLU A 332 23.29 2.49 5.63
N TRP A 333 23.17 1.50 6.51
CA TRP A 333 21.98 1.32 7.30
C TRP A 333 21.83 2.45 8.32
N THR A 334 20.64 3.00 8.43
CA THR A 334 20.29 4.04 9.40
C THR A 334 19.13 3.55 10.24
N THR A 335 19.28 3.58 11.55
CA THR A 335 18.21 3.18 12.48
C THR A 335 17.07 4.16 12.37
N THR A 336 15.90 3.68 11.99
CA THR A 336 14.63 4.43 11.93
C THR A 336 13.84 4.28 13.21
N THR A 337 13.92 3.10 13.81
CA THR A 337 13.32 2.78 15.10
C THR A 337 14.35 2.00 15.92
N PRO A 338 14.84 2.52 17.04
CA PRO A 338 15.74 1.77 17.92
C PRO A 338 15.06 0.50 18.47
N ALA A 339 15.83 -0.57 18.62
CA ALA A 339 15.34 -1.72 19.35
C ALA A 339 15.20 -1.38 20.83
N GLY A 340 14.12 -1.83 21.45
CA GLY A 340 13.89 -1.76 22.89
C GLY A 340 13.78 -3.15 23.52
N PHE A 341 13.60 -3.20 24.83
CA PHE A 341 13.38 -4.46 25.51
C PHE A 341 12.08 -5.12 25.09
N GLY A 342 12.17 -6.32 24.54
CA GLY A 342 11.03 -7.07 24.02
C GLY A 342 10.39 -6.47 22.76
N THR A 343 10.92 -5.36 22.24
CA THR A 343 10.45 -4.71 21.02
C THR A 343 11.56 -4.67 19.98
N LYS A 344 11.26 -5.14 18.78
CA LYS A 344 12.18 -5.06 17.65
C LYS A 344 12.30 -3.62 17.18
N GLY A 345 13.48 -3.24 16.76
CA GLY A 345 13.74 -1.99 16.05
C GLY A 345 13.71 -2.21 14.54
N GLU A 346 13.95 -1.14 13.80
CA GLU A 346 14.03 -1.13 12.36
C GLU A 346 15.19 -0.27 11.87
N GLU A 347 15.90 -0.75 10.90
CA GLU A 347 16.87 0.00 10.11
C GLU A 347 16.41 0.12 8.67
N LYS A 348 16.77 1.22 8.07
CA LYS A 348 16.51 1.54 6.66
C LYS A 348 17.80 1.92 5.97
N ARG A 349 17.97 1.48 4.75
CA ARG A 349 18.98 2.03 3.83
C ARG A 349 18.35 2.48 2.54
N ILE A 350 18.86 3.55 1.98
CA ILE A 350 18.33 4.17 0.77
C ILE A 350 19.37 4.03 -0.33
N CYS A 351 18.93 3.73 -1.54
CA CYS A 351 19.81 3.72 -2.69
C CYS A 351 20.37 5.13 -2.94
N LYS A 352 21.69 5.22 -3.18
CA LYS A 352 22.37 6.50 -3.47
C LYS A 352 21.95 7.14 -4.79
N ASN A 353 21.28 6.36 -5.66
CA ASN A 353 21.01 6.72 -7.04
C ASN A 353 19.50 6.81 -7.34
N CYS A 354 18.63 6.39 -6.41
CA CYS A 354 17.18 6.48 -6.52
C CYS A 354 16.56 6.43 -5.11
N ASP A 355 15.25 6.61 -4.99
CA ASP A 355 14.58 6.65 -3.70
C ASP A 355 14.15 5.27 -3.18
N VAL A 356 14.52 4.20 -3.89
CA VAL A 356 14.25 2.83 -3.42
C VAL A 356 15.01 2.58 -2.13
N PHE A 357 14.33 1.97 -1.18
CA PHE A 357 14.91 1.64 0.12
C PHE A 357 14.65 0.19 0.49
N GLU A 358 15.46 -0.30 1.40
CA GLU A 358 15.25 -1.57 2.09
C GLU A 358 15.13 -1.34 3.58
N THR A 359 14.35 -2.15 4.25
CA THR A 359 14.27 -2.19 5.71
C THR A 359 14.66 -3.56 6.22
N ARG A 360 15.22 -3.59 7.43
CA ARG A 360 15.43 -4.83 8.16
C ARG A 360 15.12 -4.65 9.64
N GLU A 361 14.76 -5.72 10.29
CA GLU A 361 14.52 -5.72 11.73
C GLU A 361 15.85 -5.67 12.49
N ILE A 362 15.91 -4.86 13.55
CA ILE A 362 16.90 -4.95 14.61
C ILE A 362 16.30 -5.88 15.67
N PRO A 363 17.00 -6.96 16.07
CA PRO A 363 16.50 -7.83 17.12
C PRO A 363 16.18 -7.07 18.40
N ALA A 364 15.10 -7.45 19.08
CA ALA A 364 14.76 -6.88 20.37
C ALA A 364 15.89 -7.08 21.39
N LEU A 365 16.13 -6.07 22.23
CA LEU A 365 17.07 -6.19 23.34
C LEU A 365 16.52 -7.20 24.36
N THR A 366 17.39 -7.98 24.96
CA THR A 366 17.02 -9.01 25.93
C THR A 366 17.80 -8.88 27.20
N ALA A 367 17.14 -9.19 28.32
CA ALA A 367 17.81 -9.44 29.59
C ALA A 367 17.30 -10.75 30.17
N LYS A 368 18.22 -11.60 30.62
CA LYS A 368 17.93 -12.89 31.22
C LYS A 368 18.45 -12.89 32.64
N LEU A 369 17.57 -13.20 33.58
CA LEU A 369 17.93 -13.46 34.97
C LEU A 369 18.03 -14.97 35.18
N GLU A 370 19.03 -15.40 35.91
CA GLU A 370 19.21 -16.79 36.29
C GLU A 370 19.48 -16.88 37.80
N LEU A 371 18.92 -17.92 38.42
CA LEU A 371 19.23 -18.23 39.80
C LEU A 371 20.67 -18.80 39.87
N GLY A 372 21.52 -18.20 40.67
CA GLY A 372 22.85 -18.73 40.96
C GLY A 372 22.78 -19.74 42.08
N SER A 373 22.60 -19.29 43.32
CA SER A 373 22.46 -20.17 44.48
C SER A 373 21.73 -19.46 45.62
N ILE A 374 21.17 -20.26 46.53
CA ILE A 374 20.69 -19.78 47.82
C ILE A 374 21.33 -20.66 48.89
N SER A 375 21.80 -20.04 49.95
CA SER A 375 22.41 -20.72 51.07
C SER A 375 22.10 -19.97 52.37
N ALA A 376 22.13 -20.68 53.48
CA ALA A 376 21.94 -20.06 54.81
C ALA A 376 22.97 -20.62 55.80
N MET A 377 23.23 -19.86 56.84
CA MET A 377 24.06 -20.24 57.97
C MET A 377 23.55 -19.60 59.24
N THR A 378 23.91 -20.16 60.36
CA THR A 378 23.76 -19.54 61.70
C THR A 378 25.12 -19.41 62.35
N ASP A 379 25.32 -18.34 63.09
CA ASP A 379 26.52 -18.12 63.90
C ASP A 379 26.40 -18.82 65.25
N LYS A 380 27.45 -18.72 66.07
CA LYS A 380 27.47 -19.31 67.43
C LYS A 380 26.45 -18.71 68.38
N ALA A 381 25.94 -17.52 68.08
CA ALA A 381 24.89 -16.88 68.88
C ALA A 381 23.49 -17.24 68.38
N GLY A 382 23.36 -18.05 67.35
CA GLY A 382 22.09 -18.42 66.74
C GLY A 382 21.50 -17.34 65.83
N VAL A 383 22.32 -16.40 65.35
CA VAL A 383 21.91 -15.39 64.40
C VAL A 383 22.04 -15.94 62.98
N GLY A 384 21.00 -15.86 62.19
CA GLY A 384 20.93 -16.39 60.84
C GLY A 384 21.36 -15.40 59.76
N THR A 385 21.90 -15.97 58.70
CA THR A 385 22.17 -15.22 57.45
C THR A 385 21.72 -16.07 56.26
N ILE A 386 21.00 -15.45 55.35
CA ILE A 386 20.67 -16.07 54.02
C ILE A 386 21.42 -15.31 52.94
N ARG A 387 22.20 -16.04 52.14
CA ARG A 387 22.88 -15.55 50.95
C ARG A 387 22.14 -15.99 49.73
N MET A 388 21.79 -15.04 48.87
CA MET A 388 21.14 -15.25 47.59
C MET A 388 22.02 -14.70 46.46
N ILE A 389 22.25 -15.52 45.43
CA ILE A 389 23.04 -15.13 44.24
C ILE A 389 22.17 -15.27 43.02
N ALA A 390 22.21 -14.25 42.18
CA ALA A 390 21.59 -14.28 40.86
C ALA A 390 22.59 -13.79 39.80
N LYS A 391 22.30 -14.13 38.55
CA LYS A 391 23.10 -13.76 37.40
C LYS A 391 22.22 -13.02 36.40
N LEU A 392 22.70 -11.92 35.87
CA LEU A 392 22.10 -11.14 34.82
C LEU A 392 22.93 -11.27 33.54
N THR A 393 22.31 -11.65 32.47
CA THR A 393 22.88 -11.63 31.12
C THR A 393 22.06 -10.66 30.25
N THR A 394 22.72 -9.76 29.55
CA THR A 394 22.06 -8.75 28.68
C THR A 394 22.71 -8.74 27.29
N THR A 395 21.98 -8.23 26.30
CA THR A 395 22.60 -7.80 25.03
C THR A 395 23.49 -6.57 25.27
N GLU A 396 24.54 -6.41 24.48
CA GLU A 396 25.55 -5.32 24.66
C GLU A 396 24.92 -3.91 24.59
N GLU A 397 23.88 -3.73 23.77
CA GLU A 397 23.20 -2.45 23.57
C GLU A 397 22.16 -2.13 24.62
N ALA A 398 21.90 -3.06 25.55
CA ALA A 398 20.86 -2.89 26.56
C ALA A 398 21.26 -1.89 27.62
N THR A 399 20.47 -0.83 27.79
CA THR A 399 20.68 0.14 28.86
C THR A 399 19.99 -0.31 30.15
N VAL A 400 20.75 -0.90 31.05
CA VAL A 400 20.27 -1.30 32.38
C VAL A 400 20.29 -0.08 33.31
N THR A 401 19.14 0.31 33.82
CA THR A 401 19.00 1.43 34.77
C THR A 401 19.24 0.99 36.21
N ARG A 402 18.76 -0.19 36.57
CA ARG A 402 19.01 -0.80 37.90
C ARG A 402 18.79 -2.30 37.85
N TYR A 403 19.42 -3.01 38.76
CA TYR A 403 19.22 -4.43 39.00
C TYR A 403 19.43 -4.76 40.49
N GLY A 404 18.98 -5.92 40.93
CA GLY A 404 19.13 -6.28 42.30
C GLY A 404 18.22 -7.42 42.77
N ILE A 405 17.94 -7.45 44.06
CA ILE A 405 17.09 -8.46 44.70
C ILE A 405 16.02 -7.72 45.57
N PHE A 406 14.75 -8.01 45.27
CA PHE A 406 13.64 -7.68 46.18
C PHE A 406 13.50 -8.75 47.23
N VAL A 407 13.26 -8.36 48.48
CA VAL A 407 13.01 -9.31 49.61
C VAL A 407 11.76 -8.91 50.37
N ALA A 408 10.87 -9.86 50.62
CA ALA A 408 9.63 -9.66 51.35
C ALA A 408 9.34 -10.80 52.33
N ARG A 409 8.45 -10.53 53.30
CA ARG A 409 7.93 -11.54 54.24
C ARG A 409 6.66 -12.23 53.71
N THR A 410 6.15 -11.79 52.62
CA THR A 410 4.93 -12.31 51.96
C THR A 410 5.21 -12.50 50.44
N ASP A 411 4.44 -13.32 49.81
CA ASP A 411 4.52 -13.53 48.35
C ASP A 411 3.89 -12.35 47.60
N ALA A 412 4.39 -11.11 47.89
CA ALA A 412 3.94 -9.88 47.32
C ALA A 412 5.12 -8.93 47.08
N ILE A 413 5.56 -8.83 45.80
CA ILE A 413 6.72 -8.03 45.39
C ILE A 413 6.57 -6.56 45.74
N GLY A 414 5.33 -6.02 45.75
CA GLY A 414 5.04 -4.62 46.09
C GLY A 414 5.35 -4.21 47.52
N THR A 415 5.55 -5.19 48.46
CA THR A 415 5.90 -4.95 49.85
C THR A 415 7.38 -5.20 50.14
N ALA A 416 8.15 -5.55 49.12
CA ALA A 416 9.54 -5.97 49.25
C ALA A 416 10.46 -4.80 49.60
N LYS A 417 11.44 -5.06 50.46
CA LYS A 417 12.62 -4.19 50.60
C LYS A 417 13.55 -4.46 49.42
N VAL A 418 14.13 -3.41 48.88
CA VAL A 418 15.00 -3.50 47.67
C VAL A 418 16.45 -3.42 48.12
N ALA A 419 17.25 -4.40 47.71
CA ALA A 419 18.70 -4.24 47.59
C ALA A 419 18.98 -3.93 46.09
N GLU A 420 19.45 -2.72 45.85
CA GLU A 420 19.59 -2.18 44.48
C GLU A 420 21.04 -1.87 44.18
N TRP A 421 21.47 -2.24 42.96
CA TRP A 421 22.76 -1.86 42.37
C TRP A 421 22.51 -0.96 41.18
N LYS A 422 23.23 0.15 41.14
CA LYS A 422 23.27 1.07 40.01
C LYS A 422 24.69 1.04 39.43
N ALA A 423 24.87 0.33 38.35
CA ALA A 423 26.18 0.28 37.70
C ALA A 423 26.01 -0.05 36.21
N THR A 424 27.02 0.31 35.42
CA THR A 424 27.17 -0.21 34.08
C THR A 424 27.30 -1.73 34.16
N VAL A 425 26.34 -2.44 33.64
CA VAL A 425 26.33 -3.92 33.63
C VAL A 425 27.11 -4.36 32.41
N GLY A 426 28.04 -5.28 32.60
CA GLY A 426 28.61 -6.03 31.49
C GLY A 426 27.60 -7.00 30.91
N THR A 427 27.91 -7.63 29.80
CA THR A 427 27.05 -8.63 29.15
C THR A 427 26.70 -9.79 30.09
N GLU A 428 27.48 -9.98 31.14
CA GLU A 428 27.25 -11.00 32.15
C GLU A 428 27.67 -10.50 33.55
N THR A 429 26.72 -10.40 34.47
CA THR A 429 26.94 -9.84 35.83
C THR A 429 26.31 -10.76 36.86
N ALA A 430 27.14 -11.29 37.78
CA ALA A 430 26.68 -11.96 38.98
C ALA A 430 26.56 -10.97 40.14
N PHE A 431 25.47 -11.07 40.93
CA PHE A 431 25.23 -10.23 42.07
C PHE A 431 24.63 -11.04 43.22
N ALA A 432 24.93 -10.62 44.45
CA ALA A 432 24.54 -11.36 45.64
C ALA A 432 23.98 -10.42 46.70
N LEU A 433 23.00 -10.88 47.44
CA LEU A 433 22.49 -10.26 48.66
C LEU A 433 22.67 -11.14 49.84
N ASP A 434 23.29 -10.65 50.91
CA ASP A 434 23.33 -11.27 52.23
C ASP A 434 22.26 -10.60 53.11
N LEU A 435 21.23 -11.36 53.45
CA LEU A 435 20.25 -10.95 54.43
C LEU A 435 20.75 -11.47 55.79
N SER A 436 21.49 -10.61 56.54
CA SER A 436 22.10 -10.93 57.84
C SER A 436 21.23 -10.51 59.01
N ASP A 437 21.70 -10.82 60.20
CA ASP A 437 21.11 -10.44 61.47
C ASP A 437 19.67 -10.93 61.70
N ILE A 438 19.35 -12.12 61.13
CA ILE A 438 18.07 -12.78 61.36
C ILE A 438 18.09 -13.37 62.78
N PRO A 439 17.27 -12.84 63.72
CA PRO A 439 17.32 -13.30 65.12
C PRO A 439 16.83 -14.72 65.24
N HIS A 440 17.28 -15.41 66.30
CA HIS A 440 16.95 -16.82 66.54
C HIS A 440 15.43 -17.05 66.54
N SER A 441 14.62 -16.12 67.00
CA SER A 441 13.17 -16.21 67.00
C SER A 441 12.53 -16.13 65.60
N GLU A 442 13.28 -15.78 64.55
CA GLU A 442 12.81 -15.63 63.20
C GLU A 442 13.45 -16.63 62.21
N LEU A 443 14.24 -17.61 62.68
CA LEU A 443 14.90 -18.57 61.81
C LEU A 443 13.94 -19.44 61.00
N ASP A 444 12.68 -19.58 61.44
CA ASP A 444 11.61 -20.28 60.71
C ASP A 444 10.70 -19.33 59.92
N THR A 445 10.95 -18.03 59.99
CA THR A 445 10.10 -17.07 59.31
C THR A 445 10.35 -17.14 57.80
N PRO A 446 9.29 -17.36 57.00
CA PRO A 446 9.44 -17.46 55.53
C PRO A 446 9.88 -16.17 54.88
N ILE A 447 10.77 -16.28 53.92
CA ILE A 447 11.28 -15.19 53.10
C ILE A 447 10.96 -15.48 51.67
N TYR A 448 10.55 -14.45 50.96
CA TYR A 448 10.31 -14.41 49.54
C TYR A 448 11.30 -13.48 48.90
N ALA A 449 11.88 -13.83 47.78
CA ALA A 449 12.83 -12.99 47.09
C ALA A 449 12.74 -13.15 45.56
N TRP A 450 12.98 -12.06 44.87
CA TRP A 450 13.01 -11.97 43.42
C TRP A 450 14.25 -11.23 42.97
N ALA A 451 15.04 -11.83 42.08
CA ALA A 451 15.99 -11.04 41.31
C ALA A 451 15.24 -10.14 40.34
N PHE A 452 15.75 -8.96 40.08
CA PHE A 452 15.15 -8.04 39.12
C PHE A 452 16.22 -7.32 38.28
N VAL A 453 15.81 -6.91 37.11
CA VAL A 453 16.49 -5.94 36.25
C VAL A 453 15.47 -4.97 35.66
N GLU A 454 15.79 -3.71 35.65
CA GLU A 454 15.03 -2.67 34.95
C GLU A 454 15.91 -2.10 33.84
N ALA A 455 15.40 -2.17 32.62
CA ALA A 455 16.10 -1.70 31.45
C ALA A 455 15.07 -1.08 30.49
N ASP A 456 15.37 0.09 29.93
CA ASP A 456 14.49 0.85 29.03
C ASP A 456 13.05 1.02 29.59
N GLY A 457 12.91 1.15 30.92
CA GLY A 457 11.61 1.28 31.60
C GLY A 457 10.84 -0.03 31.79
N VAL A 458 11.40 -1.17 31.39
CA VAL A 458 10.79 -2.51 31.56
C VAL A 458 11.41 -3.19 32.79
N LEU A 459 10.56 -3.64 33.72
CA LEU A 459 10.97 -4.41 34.89
C LEU A 459 10.78 -5.91 34.62
N ILE A 460 11.88 -6.65 34.67
CA ILE A 460 11.91 -8.13 34.58
C ILE A 460 12.23 -8.69 35.95
N THR A 461 11.50 -9.67 36.41
CA THR A 461 11.72 -10.34 37.71
C THR A 461 11.82 -11.84 37.59
N LEU A 462 12.63 -12.45 38.45
CA LEU A 462 12.75 -13.89 38.56
C LEU A 462 12.60 -14.26 40.06
N PRO A 463 11.63 -15.12 40.46
CA PRO A 463 11.56 -15.66 41.81
C PRO A 463 12.82 -16.47 42.13
N ILE A 464 13.51 -16.13 43.21
CA ILE A 464 14.72 -16.86 43.67
C ILE A 464 14.53 -17.50 45.04
N ALA A 465 13.56 -17.03 45.82
CA ALA A 465 13.16 -17.68 47.06
C ALA A 465 11.64 -17.57 47.22
N ALA A 466 10.97 -18.64 47.56
CA ALA A 466 9.53 -18.71 47.74
C ALA A 466 9.19 -19.40 49.08
N GLY A 467 9.01 -18.60 50.11
CA GLY A 467 8.69 -19.12 51.44
C GLY A 467 9.80 -19.94 52.12
N VAL A 468 11.07 -19.60 51.85
CA VAL A 468 12.22 -20.27 52.47
C VAL A 468 12.59 -19.56 53.79
N SER A 469 13.06 -20.32 54.78
CA SER A 469 13.59 -19.80 56.02
C SER A 469 15.05 -20.25 56.24
N VAL A 470 15.72 -19.67 57.23
CA VAL A 470 17.08 -20.11 57.59
C VAL A 470 17.11 -21.62 57.83
N ASN A 471 16.21 -22.12 58.69
CA ASN A 471 16.14 -23.52 59.05
C ASN A 471 15.76 -24.42 57.88
N THR A 472 14.90 -24.01 56.98
CA THR A 472 14.54 -24.81 55.76
C THR A 472 15.69 -24.88 54.75
N ILE A 473 16.63 -23.94 54.73
CA ILE A 473 17.78 -23.97 53.83
C ILE A 473 18.95 -24.76 54.45
N ILE A 474 19.15 -24.66 55.76
CA ILE A 474 20.22 -25.38 56.47
C ILE A 474 19.87 -26.88 56.59
N GLY A 475 18.61 -27.25 56.68
CA GLY A 475 18.09 -28.61 56.81
C GLY A 475 17.90 -28.99 58.26
#